data_2ade696a5c4cf3cb6994935547cd735d
#
_entry.id   2ade696a5c4cf3cb6994935547cd735d
#
_cell.length_a   1.000
_cell.length_b   1.000
_cell.length_c   1.000
_cell.angle_alpha   90.00
_cell.angle_beta   90.00
_cell.angle_gamma   90.00
#
_symmetry.space_group_name_H-M   'P 1'
#
loop_
_entity.id
_entity.type
_entity.pdbx_description
1 polymer ?
#
loop_
_entity_poly.entity_id
_entity_poly.type
_entity_poly.pdbx_seq_one_letter_code
_entity_poly.pdbx_strand_id
1 'polypeptide(L)' 'MKIPSKYIENAVEQLSSLPGIGKRTALRLVLQLLNRSEEEIELFAHSF' A
#
# COMPACT_ATOMS: atom_id res chain seq x y z
N MET A 1 -3.87 -0.26 11.18
CA MET A 1 -4.52 0.90 10.54
C MET A 1 -5.53 0.40 9.50
N LYS A 2 -6.76 0.84 9.63
CA LYS A 2 -7.79 0.47 8.64
C LYS A 2 -7.89 1.55 7.59
N ILE A 3 -7.62 1.17 6.35
CA ILE A 3 -7.76 2.07 5.21
C ILE A 3 -8.95 1.59 4.38
N PRO A 4 -9.91 2.47 4.09
CA PRO A 4 -11.05 2.08 3.26
C PRO A 4 -10.60 1.50 1.93
N SER A 5 -11.25 0.43 1.50
CA SER A 5 -10.90 -0.26 0.25
C SER A 5 -10.94 0.67 -0.96
N LYS A 6 -11.76 1.70 -0.89
CA LYS A 6 -11.86 2.72 -1.93
C LYS A 6 -10.50 3.38 -2.22
N TYR A 7 -9.76 3.71 -1.17
CA TYR A 7 -8.43 4.32 -1.33
C TYR A 7 -7.42 3.33 -1.87
N ILE A 8 -7.52 2.08 -1.44
CA ILE A 8 -6.66 1.01 -1.96
C ILE A 8 -6.93 0.81 -3.44
N GLU A 9 -8.20 0.75 -3.84
CA GLU A 9 -8.58 0.61 -5.24
C GLU A 9 -8.06 1.75 -6.09
N ASN A 10 -8.18 2.99 -5.60
CA ASN A 10 -7.67 4.16 -6.31
C ASN A 10 -6.15 4.10 -6.47
N ALA A 11 -5.43 3.69 -5.43
CA ALA A 11 -3.98 3.55 -5.49
C ALA A 11 -3.57 2.48 -6.52
N VAL A 12 -4.26 1.34 -6.52
CA VAL A 12 -4.02 0.27 -7.49
C VAL A 12 -4.23 0.79 -8.91
N GLU A 13 -5.31 1.53 -9.13
CA GLU A 13 -5.65 2.07 -10.43
C GLU A 13 -4.58 3.04 -10.92
N GLN A 14 -4.13 3.94 -10.06
CA GLN A 14 -3.07 4.89 -10.39
C GLN A 14 -1.76 4.19 -10.73
N LEU A 15 -1.35 3.21 -9.94
CA LEU A 15 -0.14 2.45 -10.21
C LEU A 15 -0.25 1.65 -11.52
N SER A 16 -1.41 1.06 -11.77
CA SER A 16 -1.60 0.26 -12.99
C SER A 16 -1.63 1.10 -14.25
N SER A 17 -1.76 2.42 -14.13
CA SER A 17 -1.67 3.33 -15.27
C SER A 17 -0.24 3.52 -15.75
N LEU A 18 0.74 3.14 -14.95
CA LEU A 18 2.14 3.24 -15.33
C LEU A 18 2.52 2.13 -16.32
N PRO A 19 3.39 2.44 -17.31
CA PRO A 19 3.79 1.43 -18.29
C PRO A 19 4.45 0.22 -17.63
N GLY A 20 4.01 -0.97 -18.02
CA GLY A 20 4.57 -2.21 -17.51
C GLY A 20 4.03 -2.68 -16.19
N ILE A 21 3.10 -1.94 -15.58
CA ILE A 21 2.50 -2.35 -14.31
C ILE A 21 1.05 -2.75 -14.53
N GLY A 22 0.76 -4.06 -14.35
CA GLY A 22 -0.61 -4.56 -14.39
C GLY A 22 -1.29 -4.41 -13.03
N LYS A 23 -2.61 -4.64 -13.00
CA LYS A 23 -3.40 -4.49 -11.78
C LYS A 23 -2.94 -5.42 -10.65
N ARG A 24 -2.55 -6.64 -10.98
CA ARG A 24 -2.07 -7.60 -9.99
C ARG A 24 -0.78 -7.12 -9.32
N THR A 25 0.15 -6.63 -10.12
CA THR A 25 1.40 -6.06 -9.61
C THR A 25 1.14 -4.81 -8.79
N ALA A 26 0.24 -3.94 -9.27
CA ALA A 26 -0.13 -2.73 -8.56
C ALA A 26 -0.72 -3.05 -7.18
N LEU A 27 -1.64 -4.00 -7.12
CA LEU A 27 -2.24 -4.42 -5.85
C LEU A 27 -1.18 -4.95 -4.88
N ARG A 28 -0.28 -5.77 -5.39
CA ARG A 28 0.80 -6.34 -4.59
C ARG A 28 1.69 -5.24 -4.00
N LEU A 29 2.03 -4.23 -4.82
CA LEU A 29 2.85 -3.10 -4.37
C LEU A 29 2.14 -2.27 -3.31
N VAL A 30 0.86 -2.00 -3.51
CA VAL A 30 0.07 -1.24 -2.54
C VAL A 30 0.01 -1.96 -1.19
N LEU A 31 -0.26 -3.26 -1.22
CA LEU A 31 -0.32 -4.06 0.01
C LEU A 31 1.03 -4.11 0.72
N GLN A 32 2.13 -4.20 -0.03
CA GLN A 32 3.47 -4.17 0.56
C GLN A 32 3.76 -2.83 1.22
N LEU A 33 3.38 -1.73 0.59
CA LEU A 33 3.59 -0.40 1.15
C LEU A 33 2.79 -0.21 2.44
N LEU A 34 1.56 -0.68 2.47
CA LEU A 34 0.72 -0.59 3.67
C LEU A 34 1.29 -1.41 4.81
N ASN A 35 1.74 -2.62 4.53
CA ASN A 35 2.33 -3.49 5.53
C ASN A 35 3.62 -2.88 6.09
N ARG A 36 4.45 -2.32 5.23
CA ARG A 36 5.67 -1.65 5.63
C ARG A 36 5.38 -0.44 6.52
N SER A 37 4.37 0.34 6.18
CA SER A 37 3.97 1.50 6.97
C SER A 37 3.53 1.11 8.38
N GLU A 38 2.78 0.03 8.50
CA GLU A 38 2.35 -0.49 9.80
C GLU A 38 3.55 -0.93 10.64
N GLU A 39 4.50 -1.63 10.04
CA GLU A 39 5.70 -2.07 10.73
C GLU A 39 6.54 -0.88 11.21
N GLU A 40 6.70 0.12 10.37
CA GLU A 40 7.45 1.33 10.72
C GLU A 40 6.79 2.08 11.87
N ILE A 41 5.48 2.20 11.85
CA ILE A 41 4.72 2.85 12.93
C ILE A 41 4.86 2.08 14.23
N GLU A 42 4.79 0.76 14.15
CA GLU A 42 4.95 -0.12 15.31
C GLU A 42 6.33 0.03 15.95
N LEU A 43 7.37 0.00 15.11
CA LEU A 43 8.73 0.22 15.59
C LEU A 43 8.90 1.58 16.27
N PHE A 44 8.32 2.60 15.67
CA PHE A 44 8.37 3.95 16.21
C PHE A 44 7.65 4.04 17.55
N ALA A 45 6.49 3.41 17.68
CA ALA A 45 5.72 3.37 18.91
C ALA A 45 6.48 2.64 20.02
N HIS A 46 7.21 1.59 19.70
CA HIS A 46 7.99 0.83 20.66
C HIS A 46 9.30 1.48 21.07
N SER A 47 9.78 2.45 20.32
CA SER A 47 11.01 3.15 20.66
C SER A 47 10.83 4.20 21.75
N PHE A 48 9.59 4.49 22.11
CA PHE A 48 9.25 5.37 23.22
C PHE A 48 8.65 4.59 24.37
#